data_993811b08f6845f29e0c8dc98130553c
#
_entry.id   993811b08f6845f29e0c8dc98130553c
#
_cell.length_a   1.000
_cell.length_b   1.000
_cell.length_c   1.000
_cell.angle_alpha   90.00
_cell.angle_beta   90.00
_cell.angle_gamma   90.00
#
_symmetry.space_group_name_H-M   'P 1'
#
loop_
_entity.id
_entity.type
_entity.pdbx_description
1 polymer ?
#
loop_
_entity_poly.entity_id
_entity_poly.type
_entity_poly.pdbx_seq_one_letter_code
_entity_poly.pdbx_strand_id
1 'polypeptide(L)'
;DRRKVILGPTSALTGGLLLPGIVGSAAAQDLPAGAVASGILDALPGKRPLIKRSFRPPNYETPVSYFREAFTPNDAFYVRWHTGVPDIALADWRLRIAGPGVKSEREFTHDSLRRKFKTVEVAAVNQCSGNRRGLFNPHVAGVQWGFGAMGNAVWSGVRLKDVLEDAGLTASALEVVGDGADAPTLTGPDFVKSLPMWKALDPDTLIAFEMNGEPLPKWNGAPARLVAPGWTATYWIKALADLTVTDKPFDGFWMKTAYRVPKGMFGASGFESQDTEQNSPITAIKVNSLVVDPAPGAVLERGRRVEVLGIAWDGGSGIRNVEVSLDGGG
;
A
#
# COMPACT_ATOMS: atom_id res chain seq x y z
N ASP A 1 -16.79 3.67 11.81
CA ASP A 1 -17.19 4.61 12.84
C ASP A 1 -16.17 5.74 12.92
N ARG A 2 -16.58 6.94 12.51
CA ARG A 2 -15.72 8.15 12.55
C ARG A 2 -15.55 8.55 14.02
N ARG A 3 -14.39 8.31 14.59
CA ARG A 3 -14.10 8.82 15.94
C ARG A 3 -13.52 10.23 15.85
N LYS A 4 -14.33 11.22 16.16
CA LYS A 4 -13.89 12.59 16.38
C LYS A 4 -13.32 12.71 17.79
N VAL A 5 -12.04 13.06 17.91
CA VAL A 5 -11.43 13.39 19.20
C VAL A 5 -11.69 14.86 19.47
N ILE A 6 -12.49 15.13 20.50
CA ILE A 6 -12.78 16.50 20.97
C ILE A 6 -11.91 16.75 22.20
N LEU A 7 -10.92 17.66 22.09
CA LEU A 7 -10.14 18.09 23.23
C LEU A 7 -10.94 19.08 24.09
N GLY A 8 -11.12 18.77 25.36
CA GLY A 8 -11.66 19.70 26.35
C GLY A 8 -10.68 20.86 26.64
N PRO A 9 -11.14 21.96 27.26
CA PRO A 9 -10.28 23.12 27.48
C PRO A 9 -9.23 22.84 28.57
N THR A 10 -7.97 22.79 28.21
CA THR A 10 -6.87 22.82 29.15
C THR A 10 -5.87 23.90 28.76
N SER A 11 -5.76 24.83 29.68
CA SER A 11 -4.65 25.73 30.02
C SER A 11 -3.95 26.55 28.94
N ALA A 12 -3.98 27.82 29.17
CA ALA A 12 -3.29 28.91 28.48
C ALA A 12 -1.79 28.66 28.34
N LEU A 13 -1.26 28.66 27.12
CA LEU A 13 0.14 28.86 26.82
C LEU A 13 0.40 30.36 26.54
N THR A 14 1.13 30.98 27.44
CA THR A 14 1.64 32.36 27.35
C THR A 14 2.99 32.34 26.65
N GLY A 15 3.13 33.22 25.68
CA GLY A 15 4.42 33.78 25.27
C GLY A 15 5.03 33.22 24.01
N GLY A 16 5.09 34.03 22.98
CA GLY A 16 5.90 33.78 21.76
C GLY A 16 5.80 34.99 20.83
N LEU A 17 6.88 35.71 20.67
CA LEU A 17 7.03 36.90 19.82
C LEU A 17 6.59 36.59 18.36
N LEU A 18 5.78 37.52 17.83
CA LEU A 18 5.50 37.61 16.40
C LEU A 18 6.69 38.26 15.67
N LEU A 19 7.31 37.58 14.76
CA LEU A 19 8.08 38.14 13.67
C LEU A 19 7.23 38.06 12.39
N PRO A 20 7.12 39.15 11.62
CA PRO A 20 6.36 39.13 10.38
C PRO A 20 7.16 38.55 9.23
N GLY A 21 6.55 37.61 8.52
CA GLY A 21 6.77 37.39 7.11
C GLY A 21 8.02 36.67 6.70
N ILE A 22 7.93 35.38 6.51
CA ILE A 22 8.42 34.66 5.34
C ILE A 22 7.55 33.42 5.22
N VAL A 23 6.61 33.44 4.27
CA VAL A 23 5.91 32.23 3.82
C VAL A 23 6.88 31.52 2.85
N GLY A 24 7.88 30.89 3.42
CA GLY A 24 8.71 29.93 2.75
C GLY A 24 8.48 28.59 3.40
N SER A 25 8.11 27.58 2.64
CA SER A 25 7.89 26.22 3.14
C SER A 25 9.15 25.73 3.89
N ALA A 26 9.14 25.81 5.20
CA ALA A 26 10.25 25.34 6.06
C ALA A 26 10.60 23.85 5.85
N ALA A 27 9.70 23.08 5.22
CA ALA A 27 9.96 21.68 4.89
C ALA A 27 10.91 21.46 3.69
N ALA A 28 11.26 22.51 2.93
CA ALA A 28 12.14 22.40 1.77
C ALA A 28 13.61 22.59 2.09
N GLN A 29 13.93 23.17 3.25
CA GLN A 29 15.31 23.61 3.57
C GLN A 29 16.20 22.54 4.19
N ASP A 30 15.64 21.47 4.74
CA ASP A 30 16.42 20.42 5.42
C ASP A 30 16.67 19.15 4.58
N LEU A 31 16.28 19.16 3.32
CA LEU A 31 16.51 18.02 2.44
C LEU A 31 17.84 18.15 1.72
N PRO A 32 18.65 17.06 1.62
CA PRO A 32 19.88 17.07 0.85
C PRO A 32 19.67 17.52 -0.59
N ALA A 33 20.67 18.15 -1.19
CA ALA A 33 20.63 18.55 -2.60
C ALA A 33 20.27 17.36 -3.49
N GLY A 34 19.24 17.52 -4.34
CA GLY A 34 18.69 16.45 -5.17
C GLY A 34 17.54 15.67 -4.54
N ALA A 35 17.21 15.89 -3.28
CA ALA A 35 16.00 15.37 -2.68
C ALA A 35 14.77 16.17 -3.16
N VAL A 36 13.69 15.49 -3.50
CA VAL A 36 12.44 16.14 -3.94
C VAL A 36 11.72 16.67 -2.72
N ALA A 37 11.89 17.94 -2.41
CA ALA A 37 11.27 18.60 -1.26
C ALA A 37 9.75 18.75 -1.40
N SER A 38 9.29 19.09 -2.58
CA SER A 38 7.87 19.17 -2.92
C SER A 38 7.62 18.34 -4.17
N GLY A 39 6.67 17.41 -4.10
CA GLY A 39 6.22 16.69 -5.28
C GLY A 39 5.48 17.66 -6.21
N ILE A 40 5.81 17.62 -7.49
CA ILE A 40 5.03 18.31 -8.51
C ILE A 40 3.69 17.61 -8.60
N LEU A 41 2.59 18.36 -8.47
CA LEU A 41 1.26 17.85 -8.76
C LEU A 41 1.13 17.61 -10.27
N ASP A 42 0.75 16.39 -10.63
CA ASP A 42 0.57 15.97 -12.01
C ASP A 42 -0.60 14.99 -12.11
N ALA A 43 -1.28 14.98 -13.25
CA ALA A 43 -2.44 14.15 -13.48
C ALA A 43 -2.14 13.05 -14.49
N LEU A 44 -2.37 11.81 -14.10
CA LEU A 44 -2.45 10.69 -15.03
C LEU A 44 -3.87 10.64 -15.66
N PRO A 45 -4.03 10.07 -16.85
CA PRO A 45 -5.36 9.89 -17.44
C PRO A 45 -6.33 9.21 -16.44
N GLY A 46 -7.49 9.85 -16.19
CA GLY A 46 -8.49 9.39 -15.23
C GLY A 46 -8.11 9.56 -13.75
N LYS A 47 -7.05 10.30 -13.43
CA LYS A 47 -6.66 10.68 -12.07
C LYS A 47 -6.77 12.18 -11.86
N ARG A 48 -7.12 12.56 -10.64
CA ARG A 48 -6.90 13.93 -10.13
C ARG A 48 -5.40 14.21 -10.01
N PRO A 49 -4.98 15.47 -9.89
CA PRO A 49 -3.59 15.79 -9.62
C PRO A 49 -3.09 15.06 -8.37
N LEU A 50 -2.07 14.23 -8.54
CA LEU A 50 -1.37 13.48 -7.50
C LEU A 50 0.05 14.01 -7.37
N ILE A 51 0.71 13.70 -6.26
CA ILE A 51 2.10 14.09 -6.03
C ILE A 51 3.00 13.15 -6.84
N LYS A 52 3.60 13.66 -7.91
CA LYS A 52 4.47 12.90 -8.78
C LYS A 52 5.82 12.61 -8.13
N ARG A 53 6.19 11.34 -8.02
CA ARG A 53 7.49 10.88 -7.55
C ARG A 53 8.40 10.40 -8.68
N SER A 54 7.83 9.75 -9.69
CA SER A 54 8.49 9.43 -10.96
C SER A 54 7.44 9.20 -12.04
N PHE A 55 7.86 9.33 -13.31
CA PHE A 55 6.99 9.12 -14.47
C PHE A 55 7.14 7.71 -15.06
N ARG A 56 8.36 7.18 -15.07
CA ARG A 56 8.67 5.86 -15.63
C ARG A 56 9.59 5.10 -14.67
N PRO A 57 9.09 4.05 -14.02
CA PRO A 57 7.68 3.65 -13.93
C PRO A 57 6.85 4.70 -13.19
N PRO A 58 5.51 4.72 -13.40
CA PRO A 58 4.65 5.72 -12.79
C PRO A 58 4.54 5.49 -11.28
N ASN A 59 4.92 6.51 -10.51
CA ASN A 59 4.83 6.54 -9.06
C ASN A 59 4.26 7.89 -8.62
N TYR A 60 3.02 7.88 -8.14
CA TYR A 60 2.26 9.06 -7.78
C TYR A 60 1.61 8.84 -6.43
N GLU A 61 1.71 9.81 -5.57
CA GLU A 61 1.28 9.77 -4.17
C GLU A 61 -0.03 10.53 -3.98
N THR A 62 -0.94 9.96 -3.20
CA THR A 62 -2.18 10.61 -2.78
C THR A 62 -1.86 11.83 -1.91
N PRO A 63 -2.31 13.05 -2.23
CA PRO A 63 -2.25 14.18 -1.29
C PRO A 63 -2.99 13.86 0.01
N VAL A 64 -2.40 14.21 1.15
CA VAL A 64 -2.91 13.88 2.49
C VAL A 64 -4.34 14.39 2.71
N SER A 65 -4.72 15.49 2.06
CA SER A 65 -6.07 16.07 2.16
C SER A 65 -7.20 15.11 1.75
N TYR A 66 -6.92 14.11 0.90
CA TYR A 66 -7.91 13.11 0.52
C TYR A 66 -8.18 12.06 1.61
N PHE A 67 -7.37 12.02 2.67
CA PHE A 67 -7.60 11.15 3.82
C PHE A 67 -8.59 11.73 4.84
N ARG A 68 -9.23 12.87 4.53
CA ARG A 68 -10.37 13.37 5.29
C ARG A 68 -11.60 12.44 5.17
N GLU A 69 -11.69 11.71 4.07
CA GLU A 69 -12.73 10.71 3.85
C GLU A 69 -12.25 9.32 4.28
N ALA A 70 -13.21 8.48 4.73
CA ALA A 70 -12.90 7.12 5.16
C ALA A 70 -12.33 6.26 4.04
N PHE A 71 -12.80 6.49 2.80
CA PHE A 71 -12.30 5.81 1.61
C PHE A 71 -11.68 6.83 0.66
N THR A 72 -10.50 6.48 0.17
CA THR A 72 -9.78 7.30 -0.82
C THR A 72 -10.46 7.14 -2.18
N PRO A 73 -10.88 8.22 -2.86
CA PRO A 73 -11.48 8.13 -4.18
C PRO A 73 -10.56 7.42 -5.18
N ASN A 74 -11.15 6.66 -6.12
CA ASN A 74 -10.39 5.90 -7.12
C ASN A 74 -9.46 6.78 -7.95
N ASP A 75 -9.91 7.97 -8.30
CA ASP A 75 -9.16 8.96 -9.07
C ASP A 75 -8.07 9.69 -8.25
N ALA A 76 -8.13 9.65 -6.90
CA ALA A 76 -7.14 10.19 -5.98
C ALA A 76 -6.23 9.11 -5.36
N PHE A 77 -6.50 7.84 -5.62
CA PHE A 77 -5.72 6.73 -5.06
C PHE A 77 -4.32 6.68 -5.66
N TYR A 78 -3.29 6.48 -4.85
CA TYR A 78 -1.90 6.45 -5.28
C TYR A 78 -1.62 5.40 -6.36
N VAL A 79 -0.56 5.65 -7.13
CA VAL A 79 -0.11 4.76 -8.21
C VAL A 79 1.32 4.33 -7.93
N ARG A 80 1.56 3.03 -7.98
CA ARG A 80 2.90 2.44 -7.83
C ARG A 80 3.08 1.25 -8.77
N TRP A 81 4.00 1.38 -9.72
CA TRP A 81 4.43 0.29 -10.59
C TRP A 81 5.94 0.13 -10.52
N HIS A 82 6.44 -1.10 -10.69
CA HIS A 82 7.86 -1.38 -10.80
C HIS A 82 8.32 -1.33 -12.25
N THR A 83 7.42 -1.64 -13.15
CA THR A 83 7.59 -1.81 -14.60
C THR A 83 6.59 -0.95 -15.35
N GLY A 84 6.41 -1.18 -16.62
CA GLY A 84 5.34 -0.58 -17.41
C GLY A 84 3.96 -1.03 -16.94
N VAL A 85 2.96 -0.19 -17.16
CA VAL A 85 1.56 -0.56 -16.89
C VAL A 85 1.03 -1.29 -18.10
N PRO A 86 0.62 -2.56 -17.98
CA PRO A 86 0.11 -3.32 -19.11
C PRO A 86 -1.24 -2.75 -19.60
N ASP A 87 -1.52 -2.94 -20.86
CA ASP A 87 -2.80 -2.61 -21.48
C ASP A 87 -3.49 -3.93 -21.85
N ILE A 88 -4.42 -4.35 -21.00
CA ILE A 88 -5.07 -5.66 -21.13
C ILE A 88 -6.55 -5.44 -21.42
N ALA A 89 -7.00 -5.88 -22.60
CA ALA A 89 -8.43 -5.90 -22.86
C ALA A 89 -9.10 -6.96 -21.96
N LEU A 90 -10.25 -6.62 -21.39
CA LEU A 90 -10.96 -7.49 -20.46
C LEU A 90 -11.28 -8.88 -21.09
N ALA A 91 -11.58 -8.90 -22.38
CA ALA A 91 -11.86 -10.13 -23.12
C ALA A 91 -10.65 -11.07 -23.24
N ASP A 92 -9.44 -10.48 -23.22
CA ASP A 92 -8.19 -11.23 -23.40
C ASP A 92 -7.57 -11.65 -22.06
N TRP A 93 -8.06 -11.07 -20.95
CA TRP A 93 -7.53 -11.39 -19.64
C TRP A 93 -7.81 -12.84 -19.25
N ARG A 94 -6.77 -13.48 -18.74
CA ARG A 94 -6.84 -14.84 -18.17
C ARG A 94 -6.12 -14.86 -16.84
N LEU A 95 -6.66 -15.69 -15.94
CA LEU A 95 -5.99 -16.04 -14.68
C LEU A 95 -5.73 -17.54 -14.66
N ARG A 96 -4.48 -17.90 -14.66
CA ARG A 96 -4.03 -19.28 -14.53
C ARG A 96 -3.70 -19.62 -13.09
N ILE A 97 -4.15 -20.79 -12.64
CA ILE A 97 -3.78 -21.39 -11.35
C ILE A 97 -3.09 -22.72 -11.64
N ALA A 98 -1.82 -22.86 -11.23
CA ALA A 98 -1.00 -24.00 -11.54
C ALA A 98 0.01 -24.33 -10.43
N GLY A 99 0.88 -25.30 -10.70
CA GLY A 99 2.02 -25.64 -9.86
C GLY A 99 1.87 -26.96 -9.10
N PRO A 100 2.93 -27.42 -8.43
CA PRO A 100 2.95 -28.72 -7.75
C PRO A 100 2.01 -28.80 -6.54
N GLY A 101 1.59 -27.65 -6.02
CA GLY A 101 0.66 -27.56 -4.87
C GLY A 101 -0.80 -27.70 -5.23
N VAL A 102 -1.19 -27.87 -6.51
CA VAL A 102 -2.57 -28.11 -6.94
C VAL A 102 -2.74 -29.46 -7.63
N LYS A 103 -3.93 -30.04 -7.52
CA LYS A 103 -4.29 -31.32 -8.17
C LYS A 103 -4.61 -31.13 -9.65
N SER A 104 -5.15 -29.95 -10.02
CA SER A 104 -5.55 -29.66 -11.38
C SER A 104 -5.34 -28.20 -11.69
N GLU A 105 -4.66 -27.91 -12.78
CA GLU A 105 -4.56 -26.54 -13.28
C GLU A 105 -5.95 -25.99 -13.63
N ARG A 106 -6.09 -24.69 -13.45
CA ARG A 106 -7.31 -23.95 -13.80
C ARG A 106 -6.93 -22.72 -14.60
N GLU A 107 -7.83 -22.34 -15.47
CA GLU A 107 -7.79 -21.06 -16.16
C GLU A 107 -9.18 -20.43 -16.12
N PHE A 108 -9.21 -19.13 -15.79
CA PHE A 108 -10.43 -18.36 -15.71
C PHE A 108 -10.37 -17.15 -16.61
N THR A 109 -11.46 -16.87 -17.32
CA THR A 109 -11.74 -15.54 -17.84
C THR A 109 -12.35 -14.68 -16.72
N HIS A 110 -12.40 -13.37 -16.90
CA HIS A 110 -13.06 -12.47 -15.95
C HIS A 110 -14.51 -12.89 -15.68
N ASP A 111 -15.26 -13.22 -16.73
CA ASP A 111 -16.65 -13.65 -16.62
C ASP A 111 -16.81 -15.01 -15.95
N SER A 112 -15.95 -15.99 -16.28
CA SER A 112 -16.03 -17.31 -15.65
C SER A 112 -15.70 -17.28 -14.17
N LEU A 113 -14.74 -16.43 -13.77
CA LEU A 113 -14.39 -16.23 -12.38
C LEU A 113 -15.58 -15.65 -11.58
N ARG A 114 -16.21 -14.59 -12.10
CA ARG A 114 -17.36 -13.93 -11.46
C ARG A 114 -18.60 -14.80 -11.39
N ARG A 115 -18.85 -15.64 -12.39
CA ARG A 115 -19.99 -16.55 -12.39
C ARG A 115 -19.81 -17.74 -11.46
N LYS A 116 -18.58 -18.22 -11.32
CA LYS A 116 -18.30 -19.45 -10.57
C LYS A 116 -18.23 -19.21 -9.07
N PHE A 117 -17.68 -18.09 -8.64
CA PHE A 117 -17.42 -17.81 -7.23
C PHE A 117 -18.26 -16.64 -6.72
N LYS A 118 -18.57 -16.69 -5.43
CA LYS A 118 -19.31 -15.62 -4.77
C LYS A 118 -18.45 -14.35 -4.67
N THR A 119 -18.95 -13.24 -5.19
CA THR A 119 -18.37 -11.92 -4.96
C THR A 119 -18.58 -11.49 -3.49
N VAL A 120 -17.53 -10.99 -2.89
CA VAL A 120 -17.51 -10.44 -1.53
C VAL A 120 -16.80 -9.09 -1.52
N GLU A 121 -17.02 -8.31 -0.47
CA GLU A 121 -16.41 -7.00 -0.28
C GLU A 121 -15.61 -6.95 1.00
N VAL A 122 -14.43 -6.32 0.93
CA VAL A 122 -13.55 -6.09 2.08
C VAL A 122 -13.04 -4.65 2.05
N ALA A 123 -13.25 -3.92 3.13
CA ALA A 123 -12.63 -2.61 3.31
C ALA A 123 -11.21 -2.79 3.86
N ALA A 124 -10.22 -2.34 3.11
CA ALA A 124 -8.82 -2.55 3.50
C ALA A 124 -7.90 -1.42 3.02
N VAL A 125 -6.91 -1.12 3.86
CA VAL A 125 -5.83 -0.18 3.53
C VAL A 125 -4.80 -0.89 2.65
N ASN A 126 -4.57 -0.34 1.47
CA ASN A 126 -3.46 -0.69 0.60
C ASN A 126 -2.33 0.31 0.84
N GLN A 127 -1.21 -0.14 1.41
CA GLN A 127 -0.07 0.72 1.74
C GLN A 127 1.21 0.16 1.13
N CYS A 128 1.94 0.98 0.38
CA CYS A 128 3.26 0.63 -0.12
C CYS A 128 4.22 0.37 1.04
N SER A 129 5.05 -0.68 0.94
CA SER A 129 6.09 -0.97 1.96
C SER A 129 7.07 0.19 2.16
N GLY A 130 7.20 1.07 1.17
CA GLY A 130 8.07 2.24 1.23
C GLY A 130 7.36 3.52 1.65
N ASN A 131 6.11 3.49 2.06
CA ASN A 131 5.43 4.69 2.55
C ASN A 131 6.26 5.37 3.65
N ARG A 132 6.42 6.69 3.56
CA ARG A 132 7.27 7.52 4.45
C ARG A 132 8.79 7.33 4.26
N ARG A 133 9.27 6.64 3.23
CA ARG A 133 10.72 6.47 2.99
C ARG A 133 11.44 7.81 2.83
N GLY A 134 10.81 8.79 2.21
CA GLY A 134 11.37 10.13 2.02
C GLY A 134 11.59 10.92 3.33
N LEU A 135 11.11 10.41 4.47
CA LEU A 135 11.31 11.05 5.78
C LEU A 135 12.55 10.53 6.52
N PHE A 136 13.23 9.50 5.99
CA PHE A 136 14.47 9.03 6.60
C PHE A 136 15.63 10.00 6.34
N ASN A 137 16.44 10.19 7.36
CA ASN A 137 17.70 10.93 7.27
C ASN A 137 18.83 10.09 7.91
N PRO A 138 19.82 9.63 7.16
CA PRO A 138 20.00 9.81 5.70
C PRO A 138 18.95 9.06 4.88
N HIS A 139 18.74 9.51 3.64
CA HIS A 139 17.83 8.87 2.71
C HIS A 139 18.26 7.43 2.39
N VAL A 140 17.29 6.54 2.27
CA VAL A 140 17.50 5.16 1.80
C VAL A 140 17.02 5.02 0.35
N ALA A 141 17.63 4.08 -0.38
CA ALA A 141 17.33 3.84 -1.78
C ALA A 141 15.85 3.48 -2.04
N GLY A 142 15.33 3.89 -3.17
CA GLY A 142 13.98 3.66 -3.64
C GLY A 142 13.17 4.96 -3.79
N VAL A 143 11.91 4.84 -4.16
CA VAL A 143 11.02 6.00 -4.34
C VAL A 143 10.83 6.73 -3.02
N GLN A 144 11.11 8.03 -3.00
CA GLN A 144 11.05 8.88 -1.80
C GLN A 144 9.60 9.31 -1.52
N TRP A 145 8.81 8.38 -1.04
CA TRP A 145 7.43 8.59 -0.66
C TRP A 145 7.32 9.48 0.59
N GLY A 146 6.36 10.39 0.58
CA GLY A 146 5.88 11.05 1.80
C GLY A 146 4.86 10.16 2.53
N PHE A 147 3.71 10.72 2.87
CA PHE A 147 2.67 10.01 3.65
C PHE A 147 1.62 9.30 2.80
N GLY A 148 1.51 9.62 1.52
CA GLY A 148 0.37 9.26 0.69
C GLY A 148 0.60 8.07 -0.25
N ALA A 149 1.67 7.26 -0.06
CA ALA A 149 1.79 5.99 -0.78
C ALA A 149 0.88 4.92 -0.16
N MET A 150 -0.38 5.30 0.05
CA MET A 150 -1.43 4.48 0.65
C MET A 150 -2.82 5.00 0.25
N GLY A 151 -3.82 4.20 0.54
CA GLY A 151 -5.24 4.57 0.46
C GLY A 151 -6.08 3.46 1.07
N ASN A 152 -7.26 3.82 1.55
CA ASN A 152 -8.26 2.87 2.03
C ASN A 152 -9.38 2.78 1.00
N ALA A 153 -9.82 1.57 0.65
CA ALA A 153 -10.89 1.34 -0.30
C ALA A 153 -11.71 0.11 0.07
N VAL A 154 -12.93 0.03 -0.47
CA VAL A 154 -13.71 -1.20 -0.51
C VAL A 154 -13.28 -1.96 -1.76
N TRP A 155 -12.81 -3.18 -1.58
CA TRP A 155 -12.37 -4.08 -2.63
C TRP A 155 -13.42 -5.17 -2.84
N SER A 156 -13.93 -5.30 -4.05
CA SER A 156 -14.90 -6.33 -4.39
C SER A 156 -14.27 -7.37 -5.32
N GLY A 157 -14.45 -8.64 -4.99
CA GLY A 157 -13.83 -9.73 -5.73
C GLY A 157 -14.27 -11.10 -5.22
N VAL A 158 -13.54 -12.13 -5.63
CA VAL A 158 -13.75 -13.50 -5.16
C VAL A 158 -12.65 -13.87 -4.16
N ARG A 159 -12.97 -14.71 -3.19
CA ARG A 159 -11.98 -15.18 -2.22
C ARG A 159 -10.91 -16.02 -2.90
N LEU A 160 -9.65 -15.73 -2.64
CA LEU A 160 -8.55 -16.52 -3.17
C LEU A 160 -8.67 -17.99 -2.74
N LYS A 161 -9.05 -18.24 -1.49
CA LYS A 161 -9.23 -19.59 -0.97
C LYS A 161 -10.20 -20.42 -1.80
N ASP A 162 -11.35 -19.84 -2.23
CA ASP A 162 -12.37 -20.56 -2.97
C ASP A 162 -11.83 -20.99 -4.35
N VAL A 163 -11.00 -20.13 -4.97
CA VAL A 163 -10.33 -20.41 -6.25
C VAL A 163 -9.27 -21.50 -6.11
N LEU A 164 -8.48 -21.46 -5.03
CA LEU A 164 -7.46 -22.48 -4.74
C LEU A 164 -8.10 -23.84 -4.38
N GLU A 165 -9.18 -23.85 -3.63
CA GLU A 165 -9.95 -25.05 -3.31
C GLU A 165 -10.53 -25.71 -4.55
N ASP A 166 -10.98 -24.92 -5.55
CA ASP A 166 -11.44 -25.43 -6.84
C ASP A 166 -10.33 -26.10 -7.66
N ALA A 167 -9.11 -25.61 -7.58
CA ALA A 167 -7.94 -26.25 -8.17
C ALA A 167 -7.52 -27.52 -7.41
N GLY A 168 -7.98 -27.67 -6.17
CA GLY A 168 -7.70 -28.80 -5.29
C GLY A 168 -6.28 -28.75 -4.75
N LEU A 169 -6.11 -28.19 -3.56
CA LEU A 169 -4.81 -28.14 -2.91
C LEU A 169 -4.27 -29.53 -2.57
N THR A 170 -2.98 -29.74 -2.75
CA THR A 170 -2.26 -30.93 -2.26
C THR A 170 -1.84 -30.75 -0.80
N ALA A 171 -1.51 -31.84 -0.12
CA ALA A 171 -1.00 -31.78 1.25
C ALA A 171 0.38 -31.07 1.35
N SER A 172 1.09 -30.99 0.25
CA SER A 172 2.42 -30.31 0.16
C SER A 172 2.33 -28.83 -0.24
N ALA A 173 1.13 -28.28 -0.49
CA ALA A 173 0.97 -26.89 -0.86
C ALA A 173 1.51 -25.96 0.27
N LEU A 174 2.51 -25.15 -0.04
CA LEU A 174 3.24 -24.33 0.94
C LEU A 174 2.99 -22.84 0.77
N GLU A 175 3.13 -22.33 -0.46
CA GLU A 175 2.99 -20.90 -0.78
C GLU A 175 2.23 -20.72 -2.09
N VAL A 176 1.62 -19.56 -2.24
CA VAL A 176 0.99 -19.11 -3.50
C VAL A 176 1.81 -17.94 -4.04
N VAL A 177 2.43 -18.16 -5.16
CA VAL A 177 3.22 -17.15 -5.88
C VAL A 177 2.28 -16.44 -6.85
N GLY A 178 2.14 -15.14 -6.68
CA GLY A 178 1.34 -14.30 -7.56
C GLY A 178 2.22 -13.54 -8.54
N ASP A 179 1.80 -13.53 -9.81
CA ASP A 179 2.44 -12.84 -10.90
C ASP A 179 1.43 -12.01 -11.68
N GLY A 180 1.86 -10.82 -12.11
CA GLY A 180 1.09 -9.89 -12.93
C GLY A 180 1.42 -10.02 -14.41
N ALA A 181 0.62 -9.40 -15.26
CA ALA A 181 0.91 -9.31 -16.69
C ALA A 181 1.89 -8.17 -17.04
N ASP A 182 2.48 -7.50 -16.03
CA ASP A 182 3.51 -6.50 -16.24
C ASP A 182 4.86 -7.20 -16.45
N ALA A 183 5.47 -6.93 -17.59
CA ALA A 183 6.75 -7.53 -17.95
C ALA A 183 7.93 -6.72 -17.40
N PRO A 184 9.02 -7.39 -16.97
CA PRO A 184 10.23 -6.71 -16.55
C PRO A 184 10.82 -5.88 -17.70
N THR A 185 11.42 -4.74 -17.34
CA THR A 185 12.14 -3.92 -18.32
C THR A 185 13.57 -4.42 -18.46
N LEU A 186 13.96 -4.82 -19.66
CA LEU A 186 15.34 -5.27 -19.99
C LEU A 186 15.81 -6.44 -19.10
N THR A 187 16.73 -6.17 -18.19
CA THR A 187 17.38 -7.18 -17.32
C THR A 187 16.88 -7.18 -15.88
N GLY A 188 15.83 -6.40 -15.58
CA GLY A 188 15.26 -6.33 -14.24
C GLY A 188 14.51 -7.63 -13.86
N PRO A 189 14.47 -7.98 -12.56
CA PRO A 189 13.64 -9.10 -12.11
C PRO A 189 12.17 -8.78 -12.23
N ASP A 190 11.40 -9.73 -12.68
CA ASP A 190 9.94 -9.67 -12.71
C ASP A 190 9.35 -9.47 -11.31
N PHE A 191 8.23 -8.73 -11.20
CA PHE A 191 7.66 -8.40 -9.91
C PHE A 191 6.71 -9.48 -9.40
N VAL A 192 7.28 -10.51 -8.84
CA VAL A 192 6.61 -11.71 -8.32
C VAL A 192 6.78 -11.80 -6.81
N LYS A 193 5.70 -12.11 -6.08
CA LYS A 193 5.71 -12.27 -4.62
C LYS A 193 4.92 -13.51 -4.21
N SER A 194 5.29 -14.13 -3.08
CA SER A 194 4.55 -15.26 -2.54
C SER A 194 3.81 -14.92 -1.25
N LEU A 195 2.63 -15.53 -1.08
CA LEU A 195 1.89 -15.59 0.18
C LEU A 195 2.03 -16.97 0.78
N PRO A 196 2.33 -17.11 2.07
CA PRO A 196 2.23 -18.41 2.74
C PRO A 196 0.77 -18.89 2.70
N MET A 197 0.57 -20.21 2.69
CA MET A 197 -0.75 -20.81 2.51
C MET A 197 -1.78 -20.27 3.50
N TRP A 198 -1.41 -20.06 4.78
CA TRP A 198 -2.34 -19.52 5.77
C TRP A 198 -2.85 -18.12 5.42
N LYS A 199 -2.03 -17.29 4.73
CA LYS A 199 -2.47 -15.96 4.27
C LYS A 199 -3.24 -16.03 2.95
N ALA A 200 -2.89 -16.96 2.09
CA ALA A 200 -3.64 -17.21 0.86
C ALA A 200 -5.05 -17.74 1.13
N LEU A 201 -5.22 -18.53 2.20
CA LEU A 201 -6.50 -19.10 2.63
C LEU A 201 -7.29 -18.19 3.60
N ASP A 202 -6.74 -17.05 3.99
CA ASP A 202 -7.44 -16.03 4.78
C ASP A 202 -8.72 -15.60 4.05
N PRO A 203 -9.90 -15.63 4.72
CA PRO A 203 -11.19 -15.33 4.10
C PRO A 203 -11.28 -13.93 3.50
N ASP A 204 -10.41 -13.01 3.89
CA ASP A 204 -10.37 -11.65 3.40
C ASP A 204 -9.33 -11.44 2.28
N THR A 205 -8.53 -12.47 1.94
CA THR A 205 -7.64 -12.40 0.79
C THR A 205 -8.43 -12.65 -0.50
N LEU A 206 -8.41 -11.66 -1.40
CA LEU A 206 -9.26 -11.62 -2.60
C LEU A 206 -8.46 -11.56 -3.90
N ILE A 207 -9.08 -12.05 -4.96
CA ILE A 207 -8.83 -11.62 -6.33
C ILE A 207 -9.89 -10.56 -6.62
N ALA A 208 -9.50 -9.28 -6.52
CA ALA A 208 -10.41 -8.15 -6.66
C ALA A 208 -10.45 -7.66 -8.10
N PHE A 209 -11.62 -7.30 -8.57
CA PHE A 209 -11.89 -6.74 -9.90
C PHE A 209 -12.67 -5.41 -9.85
N GLU A 210 -13.09 -4.98 -8.64
CA GLU A 210 -13.71 -3.68 -8.40
C GLU A 210 -13.07 -2.99 -7.18
N MET A 211 -13.18 -1.68 -7.17
CA MET A 211 -12.66 -0.80 -6.12
C MET A 211 -13.64 0.34 -5.89
N ASN A 212 -14.13 0.49 -4.64
CA ASN A 212 -15.16 1.47 -4.27
C ASN A 212 -16.44 1.40 -5.13
N GLY A 213 -16.88 0.18 -5.49
CA GLY A 213 -18.09 -0.04 -6.28
C GLY A 213 -17.95 0.22 -7.79
N GLU A 214 -16.73 0.50 -8.28
CA GLU A 214 -16.43 0.72 -9.70
C GLU A 214 -15.45 -0.34 -10.23
N PRO A 215 -15.41 -0.59 -11.54
CA PRO A 215 -14.38 -1.43 -12.12
C PRO A 215 -12.98 -0.97 -11.70
N LEU A 216 -12.12 -1.93 -11.42
CA LEU A 216 -10.75 -1.64 -10.96
C LEU A 216 -10.01 -0.75 -11.98
N PRO A 217 -9.51 0.44 -11.58
CA PRO A 217 -8.82 1.32 -12.51
C PRO A 217 -7.52 0.71 -13.03
N LYS A 218 -7.14 0.99 -14.28
CA LYS A 218 -5.90 0.54 -14.93
C LYS A 218 -4.68 0.79 -14.03
N TRP A 219 -4.54 2.01 -13.51
CA TRP A 219 -3.42 2.40 -12.65
C TRP A 219 -3.35 1.63 -11.33
N ASN A 220 -4.46 1.06 -10.90
CA ASN A 220 -4.58 0.32 -9.65
C ASN A 220 -4.64 -1.20 -9.86
N GLY A 221 -4.41 -1.68 -11.08
CA GLY A 221 -4.15 -3.08 -11.36
C GLY A 221 -5.26 -3.84 -12.08
N ALA A 222 -6.08 -3.15 -12.90
CA ALA A 222 -7.06 -3.82 -13.76
C ALA A 222 -6.40 -4.85 -14.70
N PRO A 223 -7.15 -5.87 -15.14
CA PRO A 223 -8.57 -6.16 -14.87
C PRO A 223 -8.84 -6.80 -13.50
N ALA A 224 -7.84 -7.42 -12.89
CA ALA A 224 -7.93 -8.00 -11.56
C ALA A 224 -6.62 -7.86 -10.79
N ARG A 225 -6.69 -7.83 -9.47
CA ARG A 225 -5.50 -7.80 -8.61
C ARG A 225 -5.66 -8.69 -7.40
N LEU A 226 -4.53 -9.14 -6.86
CA LEU A 226 -4.50 -9.76 -5.56
C LEU A 226 -4.64 -8.70 -4.47
N VAL A 227 -5.49 -8.96 -3.47
CA VAL A 227 -5.72 -8.13 -2.29
C VAL A 227 -5.47 -8.98 -1.06
N ALA A 228 -4.50 -8.59 -0.23
CA ALA A 228 -4.12 -9.28 1.00
C ALA A 228 -4.23 -8.32 2.19
N PRO A 229 -5.43 -8.12 2.77
CA PRO A 229 -5.67 -7.16 3.84
C PRO A 229 -4.71 -7.32 5.02
N GLY A 230 -4.29 -6.20 5.60
CA GLY A 230 -3.33 -6.18 6.69
C GLY A 230 -1.86 -6.35 6.28
N TRP A 231 -1.58 -6.76 5.04
CA TRP A 231 -0.24 -6.86 4.49
C TRP A 231 0.09 -5.69 3.57
N THR A 232 1.38 -5.36 3.48
CA THR A 232 1.83 -4.26 2.61
C THR A 232 1.54 -4.55 1.14
N ALA A 233 1.36 -3.49 0.36
CA ALA A 233 0.92 -3.53 -1.04
C ALA A 233 1.86 -4.30 -2.00
N THR A 234 3.05 -4.67 -1.57
CA THR A 234 3.95 -5.53 -2.35
C THR A 234 3.38 -6.93 -2.59
N TYR A 235 2.47 -7.39 -1.74
CA TYR A 235 1.78 -8.68 -1.91
C TYR A 235 0.47 -8.55 -2.71
N TRP A 236 0.07 -7.35 -3.03
CA TRP A 236 -1.18 -7.08 -3.75
C TRP A 236 -0.87 -6.96 -5.25
N ILE A 237 -0.53 -8.08 -5.87
CA ILE A 237 -0.13 -8.16 -7.27
C ILE A 237 -1.20 -7.56 -8.18
N LYS A 238 -0.77 -6.62 -9.04
CA LYS A 238 -1.62 -5.90 -9.99
C LYS A 238 -1.67 -6.61 -11.33
N ALA A 239 -2.75 -6.39 -12.10
CA ALA A 239 -2.94 -7.04 -13.40
C ALA A 239 -2.68 -8.55 -13.30
N LEU A 240 -3.20 -9.18 -12.23
CA LEU A 240 -2.94 -10.56 -11.87
C LEU A 240 -3.22 -11.50 -13.04
N ALA A 241 -2.24 -12.32 -13.41
CA ALA A 241 -2.32 -13.24 -14.54
C ALA A 241 -2.03 -14.70 -14.15
N ASP A 242 -1.16 -14.92 -13.15
CA ASP A 242 -0.78 -16.27 -12.74
C ASP A 242 -0.73 -16.40 -11.21
N LEU A 243 -1.15 -17.55 -10.73
CA LEU A 243 -1.04 -18.02 -9.36
C LEU A 243 -0.41 -19.41 -9.36
N THR A 244 0.87 -19.49 -9.03
CA THR A 244 1.58 -20.75 -8.92
C THR A 244 1.61 -21.21 -7.45
N VAL A 245 0.96 -22.35 -7.16
CA VAL A 245 1.03 -22.98 -5.84
C VAL A 245 2.24 -23.88 -5.75
N THR A 246 3.17 -23.52 -4.85
CA THR A 246 4.44 -24.22 -4.68
C THR A 246 4.39 -25.22 -3.52
N ASP A 247 5.25 -26.24 -3.58
CA ASP A 247 5.54 -27.20 -2.51
C ASP A 247 6.87 -26.93 -1.80
N LYS A 248 7.54 -25.84 -2.17
CA LYS A 248 8.82 -25.37 -1.63
C LYS A 248 8.75 -23.86 -1.36
N PRO A 249 9.57 -23.34 -0.43
CA PRO A 249 9.68 -21.91 -0.22
C PRO A 249 10.07 -21.18 -1.52
N PHE A 250 9.40 -20.08 -1.82
CA PHE A 250 9.71 -19.27 -2.99
C PHE A 250 10.86 -18.29 -2.65
N ASP A 251 11.95 -18.38 -3.40
CA ASP A 251 13.18 -17.61 -3.19
C ASP A 251 13.43 -16.54 -4.27
N GLY A 252 12.39 -16.12 -4.99
CA GLY A 252 12.48 -15.07 -5.99
C GLY A 252 13.03 -13.76 -5.42
N PHE A 253 13.62 -12.93 -6.29
CA PHE A 253 14.35 -11.71 -5.94
C PHE A 253 13.61 -10.82 -4.92
N TRP A 254 12.31 -10.60 -5.12
CA TRP A 254 11.51 -9.72 -4.27
C TRP A 254 11.13 -10.32 -2.91
N MET A 255 11.44 -11.60 -2.68
CA MET A 255 11.30 -12.28 -1.38
C MET A 255 12.65 -12.46 -0.69
N LYS A 256 13.67 -12.85 -1.44
CA LYS A 256 14.99 -13.18 -0.91
C LYS A 256 15.91 -11.96 -0.79
N THR A 257 15.90 -11.06 -1.78
CA THR A 257 16.88 -9.99 -1.89
C THR A 257 16.32 -8.61 -1.55
N ALA A 258 15.07 -8.33 -1.91
CA ALA A 258 14.47 -7.00 -1.72
C ALA A 258 13.21 -7.04 -0.83
N TYR A 259 12.78 -5.86 -0.34
CA TYR A 259 11.64 -5.74 0.58
C TYR A 259 11.80 -6.55 1.87
N ARG A 260 12.97 -6.44 2.46
CA ARG A 260 13.31 -7.11 3.72
C ARG A 260 13.68 -6.10 4.79
N VAL A 261 13.45 -6.44 6.05
CA VAL A 261 13.78 -5.64 7.22
C VAL A 261 14.43 -6.52 8.28
N PRO A 262 15.22 -5.94 9.20
CA PRO A 262 15.76 -6.67 10.33
C PRO A 262 14.67 -7.40 11.12
N LYS A 263 14.91 -8.64 11.52
CA LYS A 263 13.98 -9.45 12.31
C LYS A 263 13.68 -8.84 13.67
N GLY A 264 14.67 -8.18 14.29
CA GLY A 264 14.44 -7.35 15.48
C GLY A 264 14.24 -5.91 15.05
N MET A 265 13.12 -5.31 15.39
CA MET A 265 12.68 -4.01 14.86
C MET A 265 13.65 -2.82 15.08
N PHE A 266 14.68 -2.95 15.92
CA PHE A 266 15.48 -1.81 16.41
C PHE A 266 16.99 -2.03 16.45
N GLY A 267 17.53 -3.03 15.78
CA GLY A 267 18.97 -3.33 15.82
C GLY A 267 19.71 -3.07 14.51
N ALA A 268 19.35 -2.01 13.77
CA ALA A 268 19.86 -1.78 12.42
C ALA A 268 21.27 -1.16 12.33
N SER A 269 22.00 -1.05 13.43
CA SER A 269 23.36 -0.46 13.45
C SER A 269 24.43 -1.26 12.68
N GLY A 270 24.09 -2.42 12.12
CA GLY A 270 24.97 -3.25 11.30
C GLY A 270 24.32 -3.74 10.03
N PHE A 271 23.36 -2.98 9.48
CA PHE A 271 22.63 -3.37 8.28
C PHE A 271 23.50 -3.25 7.03
N GLU A 272 24.14 -4.32 6.66
CA GLU A 272 25.03 -4.36 5.47
C GLU A 272 24.28 -4.64 4.17
N SER A 273 23.26 -5.48 4.20
CA SER A 273 22.48 -5.89 3.03
C SER A 273 21.07 -6.35 3.43
N GLN A 274 20.10 -6.19 2.52
CA GLN A 274 18.77 -6.77 2.70
C GLN A 274 18.79 -8.30 2.62
N ASP A 275 19.73 -8.88 1.84
CA ASP A 275 19.84 -10.32 1.59
C ASP A 275 20.71 -11.01 2.66
N THR A 276 20.23 -11.01 3.89
CA THR A 276 20.88 -11.73 5.00
C THR A 276 19.82 -12.51 5.81
N GLU A 277 20.27 -13.54 6.52
CA GLU A 277 19.41 -14.33 7.42
C GLU A 277 18.89 -13.51 8.61
N GLN A 278 19.50 -12.39 8.94
CA GLN A 278 19.06 -11.47 9.98
C GLN A 278 17.80 -10.70 9.56
N ASN A 279 17.48 -10.70 8.29
CA ASN A 279 16.32 -10.02 7.74
C ASN A 279 15.18 -11.00 7.42
N SER A 280 13.98 -10.45 7.36
CA SER A 280 12.77 -11.12 6.90
C SER A 280 12.00 -10.25 5.90
N PRO A 281 11.20 -10.83 5.02
CA PRO A 281 10.33 -10.05 4.16
C PRO A 281 9.42 -9.12 4.97
N ILE A 282 9.23 -7.90 4.45
CA ILE A 282 8.24 -6.97 4.99
C ILE A 282 6.87 -7.56 4.67
N THR A 283 6.06 -7.85 5.67
CA THR A 283 4.73 -8.46 5.52
C THR A 283 3.63 -7.54 6.04
N ALA A 284 3.27 -7.67 7.32
CA ALA A 284 2.18 -6.95 7.93
C ALA A 284 2.44 -5.43 8.02
N ILE A 285 1.39 -4.66 7.79
CA ILE A 285 1.36 -3.23 8.08
C ILE A 285 1.47 -3.07 9.60
N LYS A 286 2.39 -2.23 10.05
CA LYS A 286 2.50 -1.87 11.46
C LYS A 286 1.47 -0.81 11.82
N VAL A 287 1.07 -0.76 13.10
CA VAL A 287 0.18 0.29 13.60
C VAL A 287 0.75 1.67 13.26
N ASN A 288 -0.09 2.54 12.78
CA ASN A 288 0.31 3.83 12.25
C ASN A 288 -0.80 4.85 12.40
N SER A 289 -0.44 6.13 12.39
CA SER A 289 -1.38 7.23 12.44
C SER A 289 -0.87 8.43 11.65
N LEU A 290 -1.77 9.32 11.30
CA LEU A 290 -1.48 10.55 10.60
C LEU A 290 -2.52 11.61 10.97
N VAL A 291 -2.07 12.81 11.36
CA VAL A 291 -2.93 13.99 11.44
C VAL A 291 -3.14 14.51 10.02
N VAL A 292 -4.39 14.66 9.62
CA VAL A 292 -4.81 15.12 8.29
C VAL A 292 -5.14 16.61 8.33
N ASP A 293 -5.76 17.06 9.42
CA ASP A 293 -6.17 18.44 9.64
C ASP A 293 -5.93 18.83 11.11
N PRO A 294 -5.37 19.98 11.41
CA PRO A 294 -4.88 20.99 10.47
C PRO A 294 -3.67 20.52 9.66
N ALA A 295 -3.57 21.02 8.43
CA ALA A 295 -2.43 20.73 7.57
C ALA A 295 -1.13 21.30 8.15
N PRO A 296 0.04 20.71 7.86
CA PRO A 296 1.32 21.27 8.28
C PRO A 296 1.47 22.74 7.83
N GLY A 297 1.86 23.62 8.76
CA GLY A 297 2.00 25.05 8.48
C GLY A 297 0.70 25.86 8.50
N ALA A 298 -0.44 25.25 8.85
CA ALA A 298 -1.68 26.00 9.02
C ALA A 298 -1.58 27.04 10.13
N VAL A 299 -2.05 28.25 9.85
CA VAL A 299 -2.12 29.32 10.84
C VAL A 299 -3.42 29.17 11.65
N LEU A 300 -3.29 29.00 12.95
CA LEU A 300 -4.41 28.80 13.86
C LEU A 300 -4.62 30.08 14.70
N GLU A 301 -5.89 30.52 14.79
CA GLU A 301 -6.25 31.66 15.64
C GLU A 301 -6.18 31.28 17.12
N ARG A 302 -5.46 32.11 17.89
CA ARG A 302 -5.34 31.91 19.35
C ARG A 302 -6.70 32.04 20.03
N GLY A 303 -6.99 31.12 20.94
CA GLY A 303 -8.24 31.12 21.72
C GLY A 303 -9.44 30.55 20.98
N ARG A 304 -9.29 30.12 19.74
CA ARG A 304 -10.35 29.39 19.04
C ARG A 304 -10.21 27.88 19.23
N ARG A 305 -11.37 27.21 19.23
CA ARG A 305 -11.43 25.75 19.20
C ARG A 305 -11.02 25.27 17.82
N VAL A 306 -10.06 24.34 17.77
CA VAL A 306 -9.58 23.71 16.55
C VAL A 306 -10.02 22.25 16.54
N GLU A 307 -10.63 21.79 15.46
CA GLU A 307 -10.92 20.38 15.25
C GLU A 307 -9.68 19.73 14.66
N VAL A 308 -9.21 18.65 15.28
CA VAL A 308 -8.10 17.83 14.77
C VAL A 308 -8.69 16.57 14.15
N LEU A 309 -8.43 16.36 12.87
CA LEU A 309 -8.79 15.15 12.15
C LEU A 309 -7.55 14.32 11.89
N GLY A 310 -7.62 13.04 12.23
CA GLY A 310 -6.55 12.09 11.94
C GLY A 310 -7.11 10.76 11.48
N ILE A 311 -6.23 9.94 10.93
CA ILE A 311 -6.48 8.54 10.61
C ILE A 311 -5.51 7.65 11.38
N ALA A 312 -5.96 6.47 11.76
CA ALA A 312 -5.12 5.44 12.34
C ALA A 312 -5.47 4.08 11.70
N TRP A 313 -4.47 3.27 11.44
CA TRP A 313 -4.62 1.97 10.80
C TRP A 313 -3.55 0.98 11.24
N ASP A 314 -3.80 -0.30 11.04
CA ASP A 314 -2.88 -1.38 11.36
C ASP A 314 -3.00 -2.57 10.39
N GLY A 315 -2.26 -3.64 10.67
CA GLY A 315 -2.24 -4.88 9.90
C GLY A 315 -3.26 -5.94 10.34
N GLY A 316 -4.31 -5.55 11.09
CA GLY A 316 -5.37 -6.47 11.53
C GLY A 316 -5.29 -6.86 13.01
N SER A 317 -4.31 -6.36 13.77
CA SER A 317 -4.21 -6.60 15.23
C SER A 317 -5.19 -5.78 16.06
N GLY A 318 -5.78 -4.75 15.45
CA GLY A 318 -6.66 -3.79 16.08
C GLY A 318 -5.91 -2.64 16.76
N ILE A 319 -6.61 -1.52 16.95
CA ILE A 319 -6.10 -0.32 17.61
C ILE A 319 -6.85 -0.14 18.93
N ARG A 320 -6.12 -0.18 20.04
CA ARG A 320 -6.70 0.02 21.37
C ARG A 320 -6.98 1.48 21.68
N ASN A 321 -5.97 2.34 21.47
CA ASN A 321 -6.03 3.76 21.80
C ASN A 321 -5.49 4.60 20.64
N VAL A 322 -6.07 5.79 20.48
CA VAL A 322 -5.51 6.87 19.65
C VAL A 322 -5.38 8.08 20.57
N GLU A 323 -4.15 8.57 20.71
CA GLU A 323 -3.80 9.67 21.59
C GLU A 323 -3.23 10.83 20.76
N VAL A 324 -3.50 12.05 21.22
CA VAL A 324 -2.95 13.28 20.62
C VAL A 324 -2.16 14.02 21.69
N SER A 325 -0.88 14.27 21.40
CA SER A 325 0.00 15.07 22.24
C SER A 325 0.15 16.47 21.64
N LEU A 326 0.19 17.50 22.50
CA LEU A 326 0.46 18.88 22.12
C LEU A 326 1.89 19.34 22.47
N ASP A 327 2.64 18.50 23.15
CA ASP A 327 3.97 18.78 23.72
C ASP A 327 5.06 17.81 23.22
N GLY A 328 4.76 17.01 22.21
CA GLY A 328 5.69 16.03 21.64
C GLY A 328 5.71 14.69 22.36
N GLY A 329 4.71 14.42 23.21
CA GLY A 329 4.52 13.10 23.83
C GLY A 329 5.32 12.94 25.14
N GLY A 330 5.56 14.04 25.86
CA GLY A 330 6.13 14.08 27.18
C GLY A 330 5.21 13.55 28.28
#